data_be9f4f43dc95af4e62c856136c9420ac
#
_entry.id   be9f4f43dc95af4e62c856136c9420ac
#
_cell.length_a   1.000
_cell.length_b   1.000
_cell.length_c   1.000
_cell.angle_alpha   90.00
_cell.angle_beta   90.00
_cell.angle_gamma   90.00
#
_symmetry.space_group_name_H-M   'P 1'
#
loop_
_entity.id
_entity.type
_entity.pdbx_description
1 polymer ?
#
loop_
_entity_poly.entity_id
_entity_poly.type
_entity_poly.pdbx_seq_one_letter_code
_entity_poly.pdbx_strand_id
1 'polypeptide(L)'
;LVQVIPPLIGLEPDVKLIVIAIVALTTAGFLLLSYEVHGRIGATAFFALPIAYSAPFQFGFVNYCLSMALAFLAFALWIRLGKTDRTGLRLLLFVPISFLIWLAHISGWGALGLFAFAAELTRMRDAGNRWFIAIIKSGLHCMPLAIPILIMVFSRSSSGDINAEDWFNWATKYEWVITSLRDRWQGFDIASVTVLLLIIAVEIVLADLRFNAILAFAALLLGVTFLIMPRILFGSAYADMRLAPYVIAVGLLAIEIKSDVNLWLRRGLISGGLLFFSARTIATTESFRRFDIMINNELAAINSIAKGARVAALISRGCVPIWMFERRSHIPSFAL
;
A
#
# COMPACT_ATOMS: atom_id res chain seq x y z
N LEU A 1 15.99 5.95 5.52
CA LEU A 1 16.43 4.59 5.93
C LEU A 1 17.85 4.30 5.47
N VAL A 2 18.16 4.51 4.19
CA VAL A 2 19.52 4.30 3.64
C VAL A 2 20.60 5.19 4.30
N GLN A 3 20.20 6.33 4.90
CA GLN A 3 21.12 7.20 5.64
C GLN A 3 21.31 6.78 7.12
N VAL A 4 20.39 5.97 7.66
CA VAL A 4 20.39 5.55 9.08
C VAL A 4 21.08 4.20 9.26
N ILE A 5 21.00 3.34 8.23
CA ILE A 5 21.69 2.04 8.25
C ILE A 5 22.96 2.22 7.42
N PRO A 6 24.15 2.20 8.04
CA PRO A 6 25.37 2.23 7.25
C PRO A 6 25.38 1.04 6.28
N PRO A 7 25.77 1.23 5.02
CA PRO A 7 25.73 0.18 4.03
C PRO A 7 26.61 -0.99 4.49
N LEU A 8 25.97 -2.10 4.82
CA LEU A 8 26.67 -3.30 5.32
C LEU A 8 27.40 -4.04 4.21
N ILE A 9 26.88 -3.98 2.99
CA ILE A 9 27.36 -4.74 1.83
C ILE A 9 27.47 -3.88 0.56
N GLY A 10 27.22 -2.58 0.70
CA GLY A 10 27.19 -1.60 -0.39
C GLY A 10 25.81 -1.05 -0.67
N LEU A 11 25.76 0.16 -1.21
CA LEU A 11 24.49 0.90 -1.38
C LEU A 11 23.48 0.16 -2.28
N GLU A 12 23.92 -0.38 -3.39
CA GLU A 12 23.04 -1.04 -4.35
C GLU A 12 22.44 -2.36 -3.80
N PRO A 13 23.22 -3.29 -3.22
CA PRO A 13 22.66 -4.48 -2.57
C PRO A 13 21.72 -4.15 -1.41
N ASP A 14 22.05 -3.14 -0.59
CA ASP A 14 21.19 -2.72 0.54
C ASP A 14 19.83 -2.22 0.05
N VAL A 15 19.80 -1.39 -1.02
CA VAL A 15 18.55 -0.92 -1.63
C VAL A 15 17.75 -2.09 -2.22
N LYS A 16 18.41 -3.03 -2.91
CA LYS A 16 17.75 -4.23 -3.45
C LYS A 16 17.11 -5.06 -2.35
N LEU A 17 17.79 -5.28 -1.22
CA LEU A 17 17.25 -6.00 -0.07
C LEU A 17 16.02 -5.30 0.52
N ILE A 18 16.06 -3.97 0.68
CA ILE A 18 14.91 -3.20 1.15
C ILE A 18 13.70 -3.35 0.21
N VAL A 19 13.93 -3.25 -1.09
CA VAL A 19 12.87 -3.36 -2.11
C VAL A 19 12.26 -4.77 -2.10
N ILE A 20 13.07 -5.82 -2.00
CA ILE A 20 12.60 -7.21 -1.88
C ILE A 20 11.81 -7.39 -0.56
N ALA A 21 12.32 -6.85 0.54
CA ALA A 21 11.65 -6.92 1.84
C ALA A 21 10.28 -6.25 1.80
N ILE A 22 10.11 -5.11 1.13
CA ILE A 22 8.81 -4.42 1.01
C ILE A 22 7.78 -5.34 0.36
N VAL A 23 8.11 -5.99 -0.74
CA VAL A 23 7.19 -6.90 -1.44
C VAL A 23 6.83 -8.09 -0.55
N ALA A 24 7.82 -8.69 0.10
CA ALA A 24 7.62 -9.82 1.01
C ALA A 24 6.74 -9.43 2.22
N LEU A 25 7.03 -8.28 2.85
CA LEU A 25 6.28 -7.78 4.01
C LEU A 25 4.86 -7.38 3.63
N THR A 26 4.65 -6.76 2.45
CA THR A 26 3.29 -6.43 1.96
C THR A 26 2.47 -7.68 1.75
N THR A 27 3.04 -8.68 1.07
CA THR A 27 2.40 -9.98 0.83
C THR A 27 2.08 -10.69 2.14
N ALA A 28 3.06 -10.75 3.06
CA ALA A 28 2.86 -11.33 4.39
C ALA A 28 1.78 -10.57 5.18
N GLY A 29 1.77 -9.25 5.11
CA GLY A 29 0.76 -8.40 5.75
C GLY A 29 -0.65 -8.71 5.27
N PHE A 30 -0.87 -8.86 3.96
CA PHE A 30 -2.18 -9.23 3.40
C PHE A 30 -2.62 -10.63 3.84
N LEU A 31 -1.72 -11.62 3.78
CA LEU A 31 -2.04 -12.98 4.16
C LEU A 31 -2.31 -13.12 5.67
N LEU A 32 -1.48 -12.49 6.51
CA LEU A 32 -1.66 -12.48 7.97
C LEU A 32 -2.94 -11.75 8.36
N LEU A 33 -3.23 -10.60 7.74
CA LEU A 33 -4.45 -9.85 7.99
C LEU A 33 -5.69 -10.69 7.62
N SER A 34 -5.67 -11.32 6.44
CA SER A 34 -6.74 -12.24 6.03
C SER A 34 -6.91 -13.38 7.03
N TYR A 35 -5.82 -13.97 7.48
CA TYR A 35 -5.84 -15.05 8.47
C TYR A 35 -6.41 -14.58 9.82
N GLU A 36 -5.93 -13.46 10.33
CA GLU A 36 -6.39 -12.93 11.62
C GLU A 36 -7.87 -12.54 11.59
N VAL A 37 -8.38 -12.05 10.48
CA VAL A 37 -9.78 -11.64 10.38
C VAL A 37 -10.71 -12.83 10.18
N HIS A 38 -10.38 -13.75 9.27
CA HIS A 38 -11.27 -14.84 8.85
C HIS A 38 -10.95 -16.18 9.51
N GLY A 39 -9.87 -16.29 10.32
CA GLY A 39 -9.38 -17.57 10.86
C GLY A 39 -8.73 -18.49 9.80
N ARG A 40 -8.64 -18.03 8.56
CA ARG A 40 -8.04 -18.72 7.40
C ARG A 40 -7.63 -17.70 6.34
N ILE A 41 -6.75 -18.08 5.44
CA ILE A 41 -6.46 -17.23 4.27
C ILE A 41 -7.68 -17.30 3.33
N GLY A 42 -8.32 -16.15 3.11
CA GLY A 42 -9.45 -16.02 2.19
C GLY A 42 -9.02 -16.25 0.73
N ALA A 43 -9.91 -16.82 -0.08
CA ALA A 43 -9.60 -17.07 -1.50
C ALA A 43 -9.32 -15.78 -2.28
N THR A 44 -9.99 -14.70 -1.92
CA THR A 44 -9.81 -13.37 -2.54
C THR A 44 -8.50 -12.70 -2.16
N ALA A 45 -7.83 -13.13 -1.07
CA ALA A 45 -6.52 -12.61 -0.69
C ALA A 45 -5.46 -12.82 -1.78
N PHE A 46 -5.54 -13.92 -2.55
CA PHE A 46 -4.61 -14.18 -3.65
C PHE A 46 -4.71 -13.14 -4.78
N PHE A 47 -5.90 -12.55 -4.99
CA PHE A 47 -6.09 -11.46 -5.95
C PHE A 47 -5.48 -10.13 -5.46
N ALA A 48 -5.32 -9.93 -4.16
CA ALA A 48 -4.68 -8.74 -3.59
C ALA A 48 -3.15 -8.78 -3.67
N LEU A 49 -2.51 -9.96 -3.75
CA LEU A 49 -1.05 -10.10 -3.70
C LEU A 49 -0.29 -9.28 -4.76
N PRO A 50 -0.75 -9.18 -6.03
CA PRO A 50 -0.06 -8.36 -7.03
C PRO A 50 0.03 -6.87 -6.68
N ILE A 51 -0.80 -6.38 -5.74
CA ILE A 51 -0.77 -4.98 -5.28
C ILE A 51 0.57 -4.66 -4.56
N ALA A 52 1.32 -5.66 -4.11
CA ALA A 52 2.69 -5.46 -3.64
C ALA A 52 3.60 -4.80 -4.70
N TYR A 53 3.28 -4.98 -5.99
CA TYR A 53 3.94 -4.33 -7.13
C TYR A 53 3.10 -3.20 -7.74
N SER A 54 2.25 -2.54 -6.94
CA SER A 54 1.37 -1.45 -7.36
C SER A 54 2.10 -0.24 -7.95
N ALA A 55 1.35 0.66 -8.60
CA ALA A 55 1.90 1.86 -9.20
C ALA A 55 2.77 2.70 -8.24
N PRO A 56 2.42 2.94 -6.96
CA PRO A 56 3.31 3.61 -6.01
C PRO A 56 4.66 2.90 -5.81
N PHE A 57 4.68 1.57 -5.79
CA PHE A 57 5.92 0.81 -5.71
C PHE A 57 6.76 0.96 -6.99
N GLN A 58 6.13 0.83 -8.16
CA GLN A 58 6.77 0.99 -9.47
C GLN A 58 7.28 2.42 -9.69
N PHE A 59 6.62 3.41 -9.09
CA PHE A 59 7.03 4.82 -9.12
C PHE A 59 8.23 5.11 -8.21
N GLY A 60 8.58 4.19 -7.30
CA GLY A 60 9.73 4.31 -6.41
C GLY A 60 9.42 4.96 -5.06
N PHE A 61 8.18 5.01 -4.63
CA PHE A 61 7.82 5.49 -3.28
C PHE A 61 8.16 4.46 -2.19
N VAL A 62 9.45 4.13 -2.08
CA VAL A 62 9.98 3.04 -1.25
C VAL A 62 9.60 3.19 0.23
N ASN A 63 9.83 4.37 0.83
CA ASN A 63 9.50 4.62 2.23
C ASN A 63 7.99 4.50 2.50
N TYR A 64 7.18 5.01 1.58
CA TYR A 64 5.74 4.89 1.64
C TYR A 64 5.29 3.43 1.60
N CYS A 65 5.78 2.65 0.63
CA CYS A 65 5.43 1.24 0.49
C CYS A 65 5.88 0.41 1.69
N LEU A 66 7.07 0.70 2.25
CA LEU A 66 7.54 0.06 3.49
C LEU A 66 6.60 0.36 4.65
N SER A 67 6.22 1.64 4.83
CA SER A 67 5.32 2.01 5.94
C SER A 67 3.94 1.36 5.81
N MET A 68 3.42 1.23 4.59
CA MET A 68 2.16 0.52 4.34
C MET A 68 2.28 -0.98 4.63
N ALA A 69 3.37 -1.64 4.22
CA ALA A 69 3.62 -3.04 4.54
C ALA A 69 3.66 -3.28 6.05
N LEU A 70 4.38 -2.42 6.78
CA LEU A 70 4.44 -2.45 8.24
C LEU A 70 3.07 -2.17 8.87
N ALA A 71 2.27 -1.25 8.30
CA ALA A 71 0.92 -0.95 8.76
C ALA A 71 -0.02 -2.17 8.66
N PHE A 72 0.04 -2.95 7.57
CA PHE A 72 -0.75 -4.18 7.44
C PHE A 72 -0.34 -5.26 8.45
N LEU A 73 0.96 -5.45 8.66
CA LEU A 73 1.47 -6.38 9.67
C LEU A 73 1.07 -5.95 11.08
N ALA A 74 1.21 -4.67 11.39
CA ALA A 74 0.80 -4.10 12.67
C ALA A 74 -0.71 -4.21 12.86
N PHE A 75 -1.51 -4.01 11.80
CA PHE A 75 -2.96 -4.16 11.89
C PHE A 75 -3.38 -5.61 12.16
N ALA A 76 -2.74 -6.59 11.52
CA ALA A 76 -2.97 -8.01 11.85
C ALA A 76 -2.64 -8.30 13.33
N LEU A 77 -1.54 -7.78 13.84
CA LEU A 77 -1.17 -7.87 15.27
C LEU A 77 -2.19 -7.18 16.18
N TRP A 78 -2.70 -6.00 15.78
CA TRP A 78 -3.75 -5.27 16.51
C TRP A 78 -5.00 -6.12 16.70
N ILE A 79 -5.47 -6.75 15.63
CA ILE A 79 -6.64 -7.65 15.65
C ILE A 79 -6.37 -8.85 16.55
N ARG A 80 -5.22 -9.49 16.40
CA ARG A 80 -4.82 -10.67 17.22
C ARG A 80 -4.83 -10.37 18.72
N LEU A 81 -4.20 -9.26 19.12
CA LEU A 81 -4.16 -8.85 20.53
C LEU A 81 -5.55 -8.43 21.05
N GLY A 82 -6.39 -7.86 20.18
CA GLY A 82 -7.78 -7.56 20.51
C GLY A 82 -8.62 -8.80 20.77
N LYS A 83 -8.44 -9.86 19.97
CA LYS A 83 -9.13 -11.15 20.16
C LYS A 83 -8.72 -11.90 21.43
N THR A 84 -7.48 -11.73 21.86
CA THR A 84 -6.92 -12.38 23.06
C THR A 84 -7.07 -11.53 24.33
N ASP A 85 -7.79 -10.42 24.25
CA ASP A 85 -8.04 -9.44 25.32
C ASP A 85 -6.76 -8.91 26.01
N ARG A 86 -5.63 -8.91 25.29
CA ARG A 86 -4.33 -8.42 25.76
C ARG A 86 -4.19 -6.92 25.53
N THR A 87 -5.14 -6.14 26.04
CA THR A 87 -5.20 -4.69 25.82
C THR A 87 -3.97 -3.96 26.37
N GLY A 88 -3.48 -4.34 27.55
CA GLY A 88 -2.26 -3.74 28.14
C GLY A 88 -1.02 -3.96 27.28
N LEU A 89 -0.83 -5.20 26.77
CA LEU A 89 0.28 -5.51 25.86
C LEU A 89 0.14 -4.74 24.54
N ARG A 90 -1.08 -4.59 24.03
CA ARG A 90 -1.35 -3.79 22.84
C ARG A 90 -0.95 -2.34 23.04
N LEU A 91 -1.32 -1.72 24.18
CA LEU A 91 -0.93 -0.36 24.50
C LEU A 91 0.61 -0.21 24.52
N LEU A 92 1.31 -1.13 25.18
CA LEU A 92 2.77 -1.10 25.29
C LEU A 92 3.47 -1.23 23.94
N LEU A 93 3.04 -2.18 23.10
CA LEU A 93 3.69 -2.47 21.81
C LEU A 93 3.39 -1.41 20.76
N PHE A 94 2.17 -0.86 20.73
CA PHE A 94 1.77 0.04 19.64
C PHE A 94 2.30 1.46 19.78
N VAL A 95 2.82 1.85 20.94
CA VAL A 95 3.59 3.09 21.09
C VAL A 95 4.84 3.07 20.20
N PRO A 96 5.80 2.13 20.37
CA PRO A 96 6.98 2.08 19.51
C PRO A 96 6.66 1.68 18.07
N ILE A 97 5.69 0.77 17.84
CA ILE A 97 5.29 0.37 16.48
C ILE A 97 4.77 1.58 15.69
N SER A 98 3.88 2.40 16.27
CA SER A 98 3.33 3.57 15.60
C SER A 98 4.43 4.58 15.26
N PHE A 99 5.37 4.78 16.17
CA PHE A 99 6.52 5.67 15.95
C PHE A 99 7.40 5.17 14.80
N LEU A 100 7.74 3.88 14.76
CA LEU A 100 8.55 3.29 13.68
C LEU A 100 7.85 3.39 12.31
N ILE A 101 6.55 3.15 12.25
CA ILE A 101 5.79 3.27 11.02
C ILE A 101 5.71 4.73 10.55
N TRP A 102 5.51 5.67 11.48
CA TRP A 102 5.53 7.10 11.18
C TRP A 102 6.90 7.56 10.69
N LEU A 103 7.98 7.07 11.32
CA LEU A 103 9.36 7.38 10.91
C LEU A 103 9.63 6.87 9.48
N ALA A 104 9.07 5.72 9.09
CA ALA A 104 9.16 5.25 7.72
C ALA A 104 8.37 6.18 6.76
N HIS A 105 7.10 6.46 7.05
CA HIS A 105 6.28 7.42 6.29
C HIS A 105 4.94 7.68 7.00
N ILE A 106 4.53 8.94 7.03
CA ILE A 106 3.29 9.41 7.68
C ILE A 106 2.03 8.69 7.19
N SER A 107 1.94 8.34 5.90
CA SER A 107 0.74 7.73 5.32
C SER A 107 0.48 6.32 5.85
N GLY A 108 1.51 5.49 6.05
CA GLY A 108 1.33 4.15 6.63
C GLY A 108 0.88 4.23 8.08
N TRP A 109 1.42 5.20 8.85
CA TRP A 109 0.94 5.47 10.20
C TRP A 109 -0.52 5.94 10.22
N GLY A 110 -0.90 6.86 9.32
CA GLY A 110 -2.29 7.30 9.17
C GLY A 110 -3.23 6.15 8.79
N ALA A 111 -2.81 5.29 7.84
CA ALA A 111 -3.56 4.10 7.47
C ALA A 111 -3.75 3.13 8.64
N LEU A 112 -2.70 2.89 9.45
CA LEU A 112 -2.80 2.08 10.67
C LEU A 112 -3.81 2.66 11.65
N GLY A 113 -3.84 4.00 11.81
CA GLY A 113 -4.82 4.69 12.64
C GLY A 113 -6.26 4.45 12.17
N LEU A 114 -6.52 4.57 10.86
CA LEU A 114 -7.83 4.29 10.26
C LEU A 114 -8.24 2.81 10.43
N PHE A 115 -7.31 1.90 10.22
CA PHE A 115 -7.56 0.46 10.35
C PHE A 115 -7.84 0.06 11.79
N ALA A 116 -7.04 0.53 12.74
CA ALA A 116 -7.25 0.29 14.17
C ALA A 116 -8.59 0.88 14.64
N PHE A 117 -8.91 2.09 14.20
CA PHE A 117 -10.19 2.73 14.51
C PHE A 117 -11.37 1.94 13.95
N ALA A 118 -11.29 1.44 12.70
CA ALA A 118 -12.31 0.59 12.10
C ALA A 118 -12.55 -0.69 12.94
N ALA A 119 -11.48 -1.35 13.36
CA ALA A 119 -11.55 -2.56 14.18
C ALA A 119 -12.18 -2.29 15.55
N GLU A 120 -11.78 -1.21 16.24
CA GLU A 120 -12.34 -0.86 17.54
C GLU A 120 -13.80 -0.40 17.42
N LEU A 121 -14.14 0.35 16.37
CA LEU A 121 -15.51 0.78 16.13
C LEU A 121 -16.45 -0.41 15.93
N THR A 122 -16.04 -1.39 15.11
CA THR A 122 -16.80 -2.62 14.91
C THR A 122 -16.94 -3.35 16.25
N ARG A 123 -15.86 -3.54 17.01
CA ARG A 123 -15.89 -4.21 18.31
C ARG A 123 -16.81 -3.50 19.31
N MET A 124 -16.78 -2.16 19.36
CA MET A 124 -17.65 -1.39 20.27
C MET A 124 -19.11 -1.46 19.84
N ARG A 125 -19.38 -1.53 18.53
CA ARG A 125 -20.74 -1.71 18.00
C ARG A 125 -21.30 -3.10 18.32
N ASP A 126 -20.50 -4.13 18.14
CA ASP A 126 -20.87 -5.51 18.46
C ASP A 126 -21.13 -5.70 19.97
N ALA A 127 -20.44 -4.92 20.82
CA ALA A 127 -20.70 -4.84 22.27
C ALA A 127 -21.98 -4.05 22.63
N GLY A 128 -22.78 -3.63 21.65
CA GLY A 128 -24.06 -2.95 21.86
C GLY A 128 -23.97 -1.44 22.18
N ASN A 129 -22.79 -0.82 22.12
CA ASN A 129 -22.67 0.62 22.37
C ASN A 129 -23.38 1.43 21.28
N ARG A 130 -24.02 2.57 21.65
CA ARG A 130 -24.56 3.53 20.69
C ARG A 130 -23.42 4.15 19.86
N TRP A 131 -23.70 4.58 18.63
CA TRP A 131 -22.71 5.10 17.69
C TRP A 131 -21.78 6.16 18.29
N PHE A 132 -22.32 7.16 18.96
CA PHE A 132 -21.53 8.22 19.58
C PHE A 132 -20.54 7.67 20.64
N ILE A 133 -21.01 6.78 21.52
CA ILE A 133 -20.18 6.15 22.55
C ILE A 133 -19.13 5.22 21.90
N ALA A 134 -19.53 4.49 20.88
CA ALA A 134 -18.61 3.61 20.15
C ALA A 134 -17.47 4.40 19.51
N ILE A 135 -17.75 5.54 18.86
CA ILE A 135 -16.75 6.42 18.26
C ILE A 135 -15.75 6.93 19.31
N ILE A 136 -16.25 7.46 20.45
CA ILE A 136 -15.39 7.98 21.51
C ILE A 136 -14.51 6.88 22.10
N LYS A 137 -15.10 5.74 22.46
CA LYS A 137 -14.34 4.60 23.02
C LYS A 137 -13.30 4.08 22.04
N SER A 138 -13.65 3.97 20.75
CA SER A 138 -12.70 3.54 19.71
C SER A 138 -11.54 4.51 19.56
N GLY A 139 -11.80 5.81 19.60
CA GLY A 139 -10.75 6.84 19.61
C GLY A 139 -9.81 6.70 20.81
N LEU A 140 -10.38 6.50 22.01
CA LEU A 140 -9.59 6.28 23.23
C LEU A 140 -8.73 5.01 23.15
N HIS A 141 -9.25 3.93 22.59
CA HIS A 141 -8.47 2.71 22.38
C HIS A 141 -7.31 2.87 21.36
N CYS A 142 -7.44 3.84 20.44
CA CYS A 142 -6.39 4.17 19.46
C CYS A 142 -5.36 5.18 19.97
N MET A 143 -5.47 5.70 21.22
CA MET A 143 -4.52 6.67 21.78
C MET A 143 -3.04 6.28 21.71
N PRO A 144 -2.64 4.99 21.84
CA PRO A 144 -1.23 4.61 21.68
C PRO A 144 -0.63 4.97 20.33
N LEU A 145 -1.48 5.10 19.30
CA LEU A 145 -1.05 5.49 17.96
C LEU A 145 -0.86 7.01 17.81
N ALA A 146 -1.27 7.81 18.79
CA ALA A 146 -1.27 9.27 18.70
C ALA A 146 0.10 9.92 19.04
N ILE A 147 1.07 9.16 19.56
CA ILE A 147 2.39 9.71 19.96
C ILE A 147 3.09 10.50 18.85
N PRO A 148 3.11 10.05 17.57
CA PRO A 148 3.68 10.83 16.49
C PRO A 148 3.05 12.22 16.33
N ILE A 149 1.75 12.39 16.65
CA ILE A 149 1.09 13.69 16.61
C ILE A 149 1.74 14.68 17.56
N LEU A 150 2.04 14.22 18.79
CA LEU A 150 2.71 15.07 19.79
C LEU A 150 4.07 15.55 19.26
N ILE A 151 4.84 14.63 18.69
CA ILE A 151 6.14 14.98 18.09
C ILE A 151 5.96 15.99 16.94
N MET A 152 4.99 15.79 16.06
CA MET A 152 4.70 16.71 14.96
C MET A 152 4.29 18.10 15.44
N VAL A 153 3.51 18.19 16.52
CA VAL A 153 3.08 19.45 17.11
C VAL A 153 4.25 20.21 17.76
N PHE A 154 5.10 19.50 18.51
CA PHE A 154 6.24 20.10 19.20
C PHE A 154 7.44 20.38 18.29
N SER A 155 7.58 19.66 17.16
CA SER A 155 8.67 19.86 16.20
C SER A 155 8.34 20.86 15.09
N ARG A 156 7.18 21.51 15.11
CA ARG A 156 6.83 22.55 14.15
C ARG A 156 7.80 23.71 14.26
N SER A 157 8.85 23.66 13.46
CA SER A 157 9.60 24.85 13.08
C SER A 157 8.73 25.70 12.15
N SER A 158 8.70 27.00 12.39
CA SER A 158 7.79 28.02 11.88
C SER A 158 7.89 28.34 10.37
N SER A 159 8.25 27.42 9.52
CA SER A 159 8.52 27.71 8.11
C SER A 159 8.07 26.59 7.17
N GLY A 160 6.81 26.61 6.82
CA GLY A 160 6.30 25.82 5.73
C GLY A 160 4.82 26.08 5.54
N ASP A 161 4.45 26.79 4.48
CA ASP A 161 3.07 26.85 4.04
C ASP A 161 2.55 25.42 3.86
N ILE A 162 1.44 25.12 4.50
CA ILE A 162 0.73 23.85 4.30
C ILE A 162 0.04 23.97 2.94
N ASN A 163 0.79 23.77 1.88
CA ASN A 163 0.23 23.78 0.54
C ASN A 163 -0.49 22.44 0.31
N ALA A 164 -1.80 22.53 0.16
CA ALA A 164 -2.66 21.43 -0.23
C ALA A 164 -3.43 21.88 -1.48
N GLU A 165 -3.13 21.28 -2.61
CA GLU A 165 -3.61 21.71 -3.92
C GLU A 165 -4.23 20.56 -4.71
N ASP A 166 -5.04 20.93 -5.72
CA ASP A 166 -5.71 20.01 -6.64
C ASP A 166 -6.64 19.02 -5.89
N TRP A 167 -7.59 19.61 -5.14
CA TRP A 167 -8.64 18.90 -4.44
C TRP A 167 -9.72 18.42 -5.41
N PHE A 168 -10.27 17.23 -5.15
CA PHE A 168 -11.44 16.70 -5.87
C PHE A 168 -11.31 16.62 -7.40
N ASN A 169 -10.11 16.43 -7.90
CA ASN A 169 -9.88 16.18 -9.33
C ASN A 169 -10.34 14.75 -9.69
N TRP A 170 -11.62 14.60 -10.01
CA TRP A 170 -12.25 13.30 -10.23
C TRP A 170 -11.68 12.54 -11.41
N ALA A 171 -11.27 13.23 -12.46
CA ALA A 171 -10.62 12.61 -13.62
C ALA A 171 -9.31 11.94 -13.21
N THR A 172 -8.49 12.64 -12.44
CA THR A 172 -7.23 12.12 -11.91
C THR A 172 -7.46 10.98 -10.90
N LYS A 173 -8.48 11.09 -10.03
CA LYS A 173 -8.82 10.01 -9.10
C LYS A 173 -9.27 8.74 -9.82
N TYR A 174 -10.07 8.87 -10.88
CA TYR A 174 -10.41 7.74 -11.74
C TYR A 174 -9.15 7.13 -12.37
N GLU A 175 -8.26 7.97 -12.91
CA GLU A 175 -6.99 7.52 -13.46
C GLU A 175 -6.16 6.73 -12.43
N TRP A 176 -6.07 7.20 -11.18
CA TRP A 176 -5.34 6.50 -10.13
C TRP A 176 -5.90 5.12 -9.80
N VAL A 177 -7.23 4.96 -9.87
CA VAL A 177 -7.86 3.65 -9.68
C VAL A 177 -7.46 2.71 -10.81
N ILE A 178 -7.66 3.10 -12.07
CA ILE A 178 -7.40 2.22 -13.21
C ILE A 178 -5.91 1.95 -13.45
N THR A 179 -5.04 2.84 -12.97
CA THR A 179 -3.57 2.69 -13.05
C THR A 179 -2.95 2.04 -11.83
N SER A 180 -3.75 1.55 -10.87
CA SER A 180 -3.26 0.94 -9.61
C SER A 180 -2.25 -0.19 -9.81
N LEU A 181 -2.37 -0.95 -10.90
CA LEU A 181 -1.44 -2.02 -11.29
C LEU A 181 -0.65 -1.68 -12.56
N ARG A 182 -0.49 -0.37 -12.86
CA ARG A 182 0.28 0.09 -14.01
C ARG A 182 1.72 -0.40 -13.96
N ASP A 183 2.19 -0.98 -15.06
CA ASP A 183 3.57 -1.43 -15.26
C ASP A 183 4.00 -1.16 -16.72
N ARG A 184 3.84 -2.10 -17.62
CA ARG A 184 4.34 -2.02 -19.00
C ARG A 184 3.25 -2.15 -20.07
N TRP A 185 2.29 -3.04 -19.86
CA TRP A 185 1.29 -3.41 -20.89
C TRP A 185 -0.08 -2.85 -20.52
N GLN A 186 -0.42 -1.71 -21.12
CA GLN A 186 -1.65 -0.96 -20.80
C GLN A 186 -2.91 -1.82 -20.75
N GLY A 187 -3.17 -2.62 -21.80
CA GLY A 187 -4.37 -3.46 -21.86
C GLY A 187 -4.42 -4.50 -20.75
N PHE A 188 -3.28 -5.16 -20.46
CA PHE A 188 -3.18 -6.15 -19.40
C PHE A 188 -3.30 -5.52 -18.01
N ASP A 189 -2.68 -4.36 -17.80
CA ASP A 189 -2.70 -3.65 -16.52
C ASP A 189 -4.12 -3.16 -16.19
N ILE A 190 -4.81 -2.54 -17.15
CA ILE A 190 -6.21 -2.08 -16.99
C ILE A 190 -7.15 -3.28 -16.80
N ALA A 191 -7.02 -4.34 -17.62
CA ALA A 191 -7.83 -5.55 -17.46
C ALA A 191 -7.63 -6.19 -16.08
N SER A 192 -6.40 -6.19 -15.56
CA SER A 192 -6.12 -6.70 -14.21
C SER A 192 -6.88 -5.91 -13.14
N VAL A 193 -6.82 -4.59 -13.17
CA VAL A 193 -7.57 -3.75 -12.21
C VAL A 193 -9.07 -3.95 -12.36
N THR A 194 -9.56 -4.03 -13.60
CA THR A 194 -10.98 -4.29 -13.88
C THR A 194 -11.45 -5.61 -13.25
N VAL A 195 -10.66 -6.68 -13.35
CA VAL A 195 -10.95 -7.97 -12.68
C VAL A 195 -11.06 -7.79 -11.17
N LEU A 196 -10.13 -7.06 -10.53
CA LEU A 196 -10.18 -6.82 -9.08
C LEU A 196 -11.44 -6.05 -8.67
N LEU A 197 -11.80 -5.00 -9.42
CA LEU A 197 -13.00 -4.21 -9.17
C LEU A 197 -14.28 -5.02 -9.41
N LEU A 198 -14.31 -5.87 -10.43
CA LEU A 198 -15.45 -6.76 -10.70
C LEU A 198 -15.63 -7.78 -9.57
N ILE A 199 -14.55 -8.35 -9.01
CA ILE A 199 -14.65 -9.26 -7.86
C ILE A 199 -15.31 -8.54 -6.68
N ILE A 200 -14.90 -7.29 -6.38
CA ILE A 200 -15.50 -6.50 -5.30
C ILE A 200 -16.97 -6.16 -5.62
N ALA A 201 -17.29 -5.79 -6.87
CA ALA A 201 -18.64 -5.42 -7.26
C ALA A 201 -19.60 -6.63 -7.24
N VAL A 202 -19.16 -7.79 -7.70
CA VAL A 202 -19.94 -9.03 -7.70
C VAL A 202 -20.30 -9.47 -6.28
N GLU A 203 -19.41 -9.21 -5.30
CA GLU A 203 -19.67 -9.44 -3.88
C GLU A 203 -20.94 -8.74 -3.40
N ILE A 204 -21.18 -7.51 -3.86
CA ILE A 204 -22.34 -6.72 -3.45
C ILE A 204 -23.66 -7.36 -3.96
N VAL A 205 -23.57 -8.12 -5.05
CA VAL A 205 -24.73 -8.70 -5.73
C VAL A 205 -24.99 -10.15 -5.31
N LEU A 206 -23.94 -10.93 -5.00
CA LEU A 206 -24.09 -12.34 -4.67
C LEU A 206 -24.43 -12.55 -3.19
N ALA A 207 -25.53 -13.25 -2.93
CA ALA A 207 -25.99 -13.56 -1.58
C ALA A 207 -25.08 -14.56 -0.81
N ASP A 208 -24.22 -15.29 -1.51
CA ASP A 208 -23.34 -16.33 -0.95
C ASP A 208 -22.06 -15.76 -0.31
N LEU A 209 -21.79 -14.50 -0.58
CA LEU A 209 -20.64 -13.77 -0.09
C LEU A 209 -21.11 -12.70 0.91
N ARG A 210 -20.20 -12.22 1.72
CA ARG A 210 -20.42 -11.08 2.62
C ARG A 210 -19.12 -10.37 2.93
N PHE A 211 -19.21 -9.11 3.30
CA PHE A 211 -18.04 -8.36 3.77
C PHE A 211 -17.84 -8.57 5.28
N ASN A 212 -16.62 -8.85 5.67
CA ASN A 212 -16.22 -8.74 7.06
C ASN A 212 -16.30 -7.28 7.51
N ALA A 213 -17.01 -7.00 8.60
CA ALA A 213 -17.29 -5.63 9.03
C ALA A 213 -16.02 -4.82 9.33
N ILE A 214 -15.00 -5.42 9.94
CA ILE A 214 -13.73 -4.74 10.28
C ILE A 214 -13.04 -4.24 9.00
N LEU A 215 -12.86 -5.13 8.03
CA LEU A 215 -12.15 -4.80 6.80
C LEU A 215 -13.00 -3.95 5.85
N ALA A 216 -14.32 -4.14 5.83
CA ALA A 216 -15.22 -3.28 5.07
C ALA A 216 -15.18 -1.83 5.58
N PHE A 217 -15.22 -1.63 6.90
CA PHE A 217 -15.06 -0.31 7.50
C PHE A 217 -13.66 0.27 7.24
N ALA A 218 -12.62 -0.54 7.34
CA ALA A 218 -11.25 -0.11 7.02
C ALA A 218 -11.13 0.32 5.55
N ALA A 219 -11.69 -0.45 4.61
CA ALA A 219 -11.73 -0.11 3.19
C ALA A 219 -12.53 1.17 2.93
N LEU A 220 -13.67 1.34 3.60
CA LEU A 220 -14.50 2.54 3.51
C LEU A 220 -13.74 3.78 3.99
N LEU A 221 -13.13 3.73 5.17
CA LEU A 221 -12.38 4.86 5.72
C LEU A 221 -11.18 5.22 4.85
N LEU A 222 -10.44 4.21 4.35
CA LEU A 222 -9.32 4.44 3.44
C LEU A 222 -9.81 5.00 2.08
N GLY A 223 -10.95 4.52 1.58
CA GLY A 223 -11.58 5.00 0.35
C GLY A 223 -12.06 6.44 0.48
N VAL A 224 -12.72 6.79 1.58
CA VAL A 224 -13.09 8.18 1.89
C VAL A 224 -11.85 9.07 1.97
N THR A 225 -10.79 8.59 2.65
CA THR A 225 -9.52 9.31 2.71
C THR A 225 -8.93 9.53 1.32
N PHE A 226 -8.95 8.52 0.45
CA PHE A 226 -8.53 8.66 -0.95
C PHE A 226 -9.34 9.72 -1.70
N LEU A 227 -10.65 9.74 -1.54
CA LEU A 227 -11.53 10.68 -2.23
C LEU A 227 -11.33 12.13 -1.79
N ILE A 228 -11.10 12.37 -0.49
CA ILE A 228 -10.90 13.72 0.07
C ILE A 228 -9.43 14.16 0.07
N MET A 229 -8.47 13.26 -0.16
CA MET A 229 -7.05 13.60 -0.18
C MET A 229 -6.73 14.49 -1.39
N PRO A 230 -6.06 15.65 -1.20
CA PRO A 230 -5.58 16.45 -2.32
C PRO A 230 -4.43 15.71 -3.04
N ARG A 231 -4.23 16.03 -4.30
CA ARG A 231 -3.14 15.45 -5.09
C ARG A 231 -1.77 15.90 -4.62
N ILE A 232 -1.66 17.17 -4.22
CA ILE A 232 -0.44 17.75 -3.64
C ILE A 232 -0.71 18.02 -2.17
N LEU A 233 0.12 17.46 -1.31
CA LEU A 233 0.02 17.62 0.14
C LEU A 233 1.42 17.85 0.73
N PHE A 234 1.61 18.95 1.48
CA PHE A 234 2.90 19.36 2.04
C PHE A 234 4.02 19.44 0.98
N GLY A 235 3.69 19.92 -0.23
CA GLY A 235 4.64 20.01 -1.34
C GLY A 235 4.95 18.65 -2.01
N SER A 236 4.40 17.54 -1.52
CA SER A 236 4.55 16.21 -2.12
C SER A 236 3.43 15.92 -3.11
N ALA A 237 3.78 15.73 -4.38
CA ALA A 237 2.84 15.34 -5.42
C ALA A 237 2.41 13.87 -5.28
N TYR A 238 1.24 13.55 -5.87
CA TYR A 238 0.68 12.19 -5.94
C TYR A 238 0.33 11.59 -4.55
N ALA A 239 -0.16 12.43 -3.62
CA ALA A 239 -0.52 11.97 -2.27
C ALA A 239 -1.71 11.01 -2.31
N ASP A 240 -2.72 11.30 -3.13
CA ASP A 240 -3.92 10.48 -3.33
C ASP A 240 -3.65 9.21 -4.16
N MET A 241 -2.83 9.29 -5.22
CA MET A 241 -2.45 8.13 -6.05
C MET A 241 -1.98 6.94 -5.21
N ARG A 242 -1.27 7.23 -4.14
CA ARG A 242 -0.66 6.22 -3.29
C ARG A 242 -1.69 5.33 -2.58
N LEU A 243 -2.89 5.86 -2.29
CA LEU A 243 -3.92 5.13 -1.53
C LEU A 243 -4.76 4.19 -2.40
N ALA A 244 -4.99 4.52 -3.68
CA ALA A 244 -5.91 3.80 -4.57
C ALA A 244 -5.70 2.26 -4.57
N PRO A 245 -4.48 1.71 -4.79
CA PRO A 245 -4.29 0.28 -4.81
C PRO A 245 -4.58 -0.40 -3.47
N TYR A 246 -4.32 0.29 -2.35
CA TYR A 246 -4.56 -0.29 -1.02
C TYR A 246 -6.05 -0.27 -0.63
N VAL A 247 -6.85 0.67 -1.15
CA VAL A 247 -8.31 0.60 -1.05
C VAL A 247 -8.83 -0.67 -1.72
N ILE A 248 -8.34 -0.99 -2.92
CA ILE A 248 -8.69 -2.21 -3.65
C ILE A 248 -8.24 -3.45 -2.85
N ALA A 249 -6.99 -3.45 -2.34
CA ALA A 249 -6.47 -4.56 -1.55
C ALA A 249 -7.34 -4.87 -0.32
N VAL A 250 -7.65 -3.83 0.49
CA VAL A 250 -8.47 -4.02 1.71
C VAL A 250 -9.89 -4.44 1.34
N GLY A 251 -10.46 -3.91 0.24
CA GLY A 251 -11.75 -4.35 -0.29
C GLY A 251 -11.77 -5.84 -0.63
N LEU A 252 -10.74 -6.34 -1.32
CA LEU A 252 -10.61 -7.77 -1.63
C LEU A 252 -10.42 -8.64 -0.39
N LEU A 253 -9.62 -8.17 0.57
CA LEU A 253 -9.41 -8.85 1.84
C LEU A 253 -10.67 -8.87 2.71
N ALA A 254 -11.57 -7.90 2.54
CA ALA A 254 -12.83 -7.84 3.29
C ALA A 254 -13.82 -8.93 2.90
N ILE A 255 -13.68 -9.53 1.70
CA ILE A 255 -14.61 -10.53 1.18
C ILE A 255 -14.49 -11.83 1.98
N GLU A 256 -15.59 -12.23 2.58
CA GLU A 256 -15.74 -13.48 3.33
C GLU A 256 -16.67 -14.45 2.60
N ILE A 257 -16.13 -15.59 2.20
CA ILE A 257 -16.91 -16.68 1.62
C ILE A 257 -17.56 -17.46 2.73
N LYS A 258 -18.89 -17.54 2.76
CA LYS A 258 -19.65 -18.31 3.75
C LYS A 258 -19.21 -19.78 3.75
N SER A 259 -19.37 -20.45 4.88
CA SER A 259 -18.95 -21.85 5.07
C SER A 259 -19.74 -22.86 4.24
N ASP A 260 -20.99 -22.54 3.92
CA ASP A 260 -21.97 -23.32 3.18
C ASP A 260 -21.91 -23.16 1.65
N VAL A 261 -21.02 -22.29 1.16
CA VAL A 261 -20.83 -22.08 -0.28
C VAL A 261 -20.24 -23.31 -0.95
N ASN A 262 -20.72 -23.56 -2.18
CA ASN A 262 -20.28 -24.64 -3.04
C ASN A 262 -18.74 -24.74 -3.10
N LEU A 263 -18.21 -25.93 -2.82
CA LEU A 263 -16.78 -26.22 -2.82
C LEU A 263 -16.10 -25.88 -4.16
N TRP A 264 -16.83 -26.00 -5.28
CA TRP A 264 -16.31 -25.68 -6.61
C TRP A 264 -16.10 -24.18 -6.78
N LEU A 265 -17.02 -23.33 -6.29
CA LEU A 265 -16.85 -21.88 -6.31
C LEU A 265 -15.62 -21.46 -5.50
N ARG A 266 -15.48 -22.02 -4.29
CA ARG A 266 -14.32 -21.74 -3.44
C ARG A 266 -12.99 -22.16 -4.09
N ARG A 267 -12.94 -23.37 -4.67
CA ARG A 267 -11.77 -23.86 -5.41
C ARG A 267 -11.50 -23.01 -6.65
N GLY A 268 -12.53 -22.64 -7.38
CA GLY A 268 -12.44 -21.76 -8.55
C GLY A 268 -11.84 -20.40 -8.21
N LEU A 269 -12.28 -19.76 -7.11
CA LEU A 269 -11.72 -18.50 -6.64
C LEU A 269 -10.26 -18.64 -6.19
N ILE A 270 -9.90 -19.69 -5.48
CA ILE A 270 -8.50 -19.93 -5.08
C ILE A 270 -7.63 -20.14 -6.33
N SER A 271 -8.04 -21.01 -7.25
CA SER A 271 -7.29 -21.31 -8.47
C SER A 271 -7.18 -20.08 -9.39
N GLY A 272 -8.28 -19.32 -9.53
CA GLY A 272 -8.31 -18.07 -10.27
C GLY A 272 -7.40 -17.01 -9.65
N GLY A 273 -7.40 -16.88 -8.33
CA GLY A 273 -6.51 -15.96 -7.61
C GLY A 273 -5.04 -16.32 -7.76
N LEU A 274 -4.70 -17.60 -7.65
CA LEU A 274 -3.33 -18.09 -7.87
C LEU A 274 -2.88 -17.89 -9.32
N LEU A 275 -3.76 -18.17 -10.30
CA LEU A 275 -3.47 -17.93 -11.71
C LEU A 275 -3.26 -16.44 -11.99
N PHE A 276 -4.13 -15.59 -11.45
CA PHE A 276 -4.02 -14.13 -11.56
C PHE A 276 -2.70 -13.62 -10.96
N PHE A 277 -2.38 -14.06 -9.73
CA PHE A 277 -1.12 -13.72 -9.07
C PHE A 277 0.09 -14.17 -9.90
N SER A 278 0.08 -15.42 -10.40
CA SER A 278 1.17 -15.96 -11.22
C SER A 278 1.33 -15.18 -12.53
N ALA A 279 0.23 -14.90 -13.23
CA ALA A 279 0.27 -14.13 -14.48
C ALA A 279 0.82 -12.73 -14.27
N ARG A 280 0.40 -12.03 -13.20
CA ARG A 280 0.92 -10.71 -12.82
C ARG A 280 2.39 -10.77 -12.44
N THR A 281 2.80 -11.76 -11.66
CA THR A 281 4.20 -11.92 -11.24
C THR A 281 5.11 -12.18 -12.43
N ILE A 282 4.72 -13.06 -13.36
CA ILE A 282 5.46 -13.33 -14.59
C ILE A 282 5.60 -12.07 -15.43
N ALA A 283 4.50 -11.34 -15.65
CA ALA A 283 4.51 -10.09 -16.39
C ALA A 283 5.43 -9.04 -15.73
N THR A 284 5.31 -8.82 -14.44
CA THR A 284 6.17 -7.87 -13.72
C THR A 284 7.64 -8.28 -13.75
N THR A 285 7.95 -9.57 -13.63
CA THR A 285 9.32 -10.09 -13.75
C THR A 285 9.88 -9.82 -15.14
N GLU A 286 9.11 -10.08 -16.20
CA GLU A 286 9.53 -9.79 -17.56
C GLU A 286 9.69 -8.28 -17.81
N SER A 287 8.82 -7.46 -17.23
CA SER A 287 8.94 -6.00 -17.26
C SER A 287 10.28 -5.55 -16.64
N PHE A 288 10.61 -6.06 -15.45
CA PHE A 288 11.88 -5.72 -14.78
C PHE A 288 13.09 -6.20 -15.57
N ARG A 289 13.04 -7.43 -16.12
CA ARG A 289 14.13 -7.95 -16.96
C ARG A 289 14.40 -7.04 -18.18
N ARG A 290 13.34 -6.55 -18.83
CA ARG A 290 13.48 -5.63 -19.98
C ARG A 290 14.04 -4.27 -19.56
N PHE A 291 13.64 -3.76 -18.39
CA PHE A 291 14.22 -2.53 -17.85
C PHE A 291 15.68 -2.70 -17.48
N ASP A 292 16.05 -3.82 -16.87
CA ASP A 292 17.43 -4.13 -16.50
C ASP A 292 18.34 -4.14 -17.72
N ILE A 293 17.95 -4.82 -18.80
CA ILE A 293 18.69 -4.84 -20.06
C ILE A 293 18.86 -3.43 -20.63
N MET A 294 17.77 -2.64 -20.65
CA MET A 294 17.79 -1.27 -21.16
C MET A 294 18.72 -0.37 -20.33
N ILE A 295 18.62 -0.43 -19.00
CA ILE A 295 19.44 0.38 -18.10
C ILE A 295 20.90 -0.01 -18.21
N ASN A 296 21.24 -1.30 -18.23
CA ASN A 296 22.62 -1.78 -18.35
C ASN A 296 23.27 -1.31 -19.66
N ASN A 297 22.54 -1.30 -20.76
CA ASN A 297 23.02 -0.78 -22.04
C ASN A 297 23.30 0.73 -21.97
N GLU A 298 22.48 1.50 -21.27
CA GLU A 298 22.66 2.94 -21.12
C GLU A 298 23.77 3.27 -20.09
N LEU A 299 23.89 2.47 -19.01
CA LEU A 299 24.96 2.62 -18.02
C LEU A 299 26.37 2.37 -18.61
N ALA A 300 26.48 1.57 -19.67
CA ALA A 300 27.76 1.36 -20.32
C ALA A 300 28.42 2.66 -20.81
N ALA A 301 27.63 3.67 -21.18
CA ALA A 301 28.11 4.98 -21.55
C ALA A 301 28.73 5.76 -20.38
N ILE A 302 28.33 5.50 -19.15
CA ILE A 302 28.87 6.17 -17.95
C ILE A 302 30.32 5.81 -17.72
N ASN A 303 30.74 4.59 -18.08
CA ASN A 303 32.12 4.12 -17.94
C ASN A 303 33.13 4.94 -18.78
N SER A 304 32.66 5.69 -19.78
CA SER A 304 33.50 6.59 -20.59
C SER A 304 33.67 7.98 -20.00
N ILE A 305 32.98 8.29 -18.90
CA ILE A 305 33.02 9.60 -18.23
C ILE A 305 34.24 9.64 -17.29
N ALA A 306 35.10 10.64 -17.45
CA ALA A 306 36.26 10.82 -16.59
C ALA A 306 35.82 11.15 -15.15
N LYS A 307 36.52 10.60 -14.14
CA LYS A 307 36.28 10.94 -12.73
C LYS A 307 36.40 12.43 -12.50
N GLY A 308 35.42 13.02 -11.81
CA GLY A 308 35.36 14.45 -11.52
C GLY A 308 34.82 15.32 -12.67
N ALA A 309 34.41 14.72 -13.80
CA ALA A 309 33.77 15.45 -14.88
C ALA A 309 32.41 16.00 -14.45
N ARG A 310 32.07 17.21 -14.93
CA ARG A 310 30.73 17.76 -14.80
C ARG A 310 29.84 17.17 -15.89
N VAL A 311 28.79 16.45 -15.49
CA VAL A 311 27.88 15.76 -16.41
C VAL A 311 26.57 16.50 -16.50
N ALA A 312 26.14 16.86 -17.72
CA ALA A 312 24.77 17.31 -18.01
C ALA A 312 24.03 16.18 -18.74
N ALA A 313 22.99 15.68 -18.13
CA ALA A 313 22.16 14.62 -18.73
C ALA A 313 20.97 15.23 -19.46
N LEU A 314 20.88 14.98 -20.76
CA LEU A 314 19.73 15.36 -21.59
C LEU A 314 18.91 14.11 -21.87
N ILE A 315 17.70 14.07 -21.29
CA ILE A 315 16.80 12.93 -21.47
C ILE A 315 15.73 13.33 -22.49
N SER A 316 15.79 12.72 -23.66
CA SER A 316 14.76 12.90 -24.67
C SER A 316 13.51 12.15 -24.25
N ARG A 317 12.39 12.88 -24.13
CA ARG A 317 11.06 12.32 -23.91
C ARG A 317 10.27 12.41 -25.19
N GLY A 318 9.60 11.32 -25.59
CA GLY A 318 8.64 11.36 -26.68
C GLY A 318 7.48 12.33 -26.37
N CYS A 319 6.97 13.01 -27.37
CA CYS A 319 5.80 13.89 -27.23
C CYS A 319 4.50 13.14 -26.92
N VAL A 320 4.48 11.83 -27.13
CA VAL A 320 3.32 10.99 -26.83
C VAL A 320 3.48 10.38 -25.44
N PRO A 321 2.47 10.53 -24.57
CA PRO A 321 2.48 9.87 -23.27
C PRO A 321 2.61 8.35 -23.45
N ILE A 322 3.65 7.75 -22.84
CA ILE A 322 3.83 6.30 -22.84
C ILE A 322 3.22 5.72 -21.55
N TRP A 323 2.63 4.52 -21.68
CA TRP A 323 2.01 3.87 -20.54
C TRP A 323 3.02 3.48 -19.46
N MET A 324 4.17 2.93 -19.82
CA MET A 324 5.17 2.52 -18.83
C MET A 324 5.82 3.72 -18.13
N PHE A 325 6.27 3.51 -16.88
CA PHE A 325 6.96 4.54 -16.13
C PHE A 325 8.29 4.92 -16.77
N GLU A 326 8.55 6.24 -16.88
CA GLU A 326 9.83 6.77 -17.32
C GLU A 326 10.87 6.59 -16.19
N ARG A 327 11.88 5.77 -16.44
CA ARG A 327 12.93 5.45 -15.44
C ARG A 327 14.30 6.04 -15.81
N ARG A 328 14.46 6.57 -17.02
CA ARG A 328 15.73 7.10 -17.52
C ARG A 328 16.19 8.34 -16.78
N SER A 329 15.28 9.11 -16.19
CA SER A 329 15.59 10.33 -15.43
C SER A 329 16.55 10.09 -14.25
N HIS A 330 16.67 8.86 -13.78
CA HIS A 330 17.54 8.51 -12.66
C HIS A 330 18.88 7.90 -13.09
N ILE A 331 19.07 7.57 -14.36
CA ILE A 331 20.33 6.96 -14.87
C ILE A 331 21.56 7.86 -14.60
N PRO A 332 21.50 9.19 -14.77
CA PRO A 332 22.66 10.05 -14.50
C PRO A 332 23.16 9.97 -13.05
N SER A 333 22.32 9.59 -12.11
CA SER A 333 22.69 9.46 -10.70
C SER A 333 23.70 8.34 -10.44
N PHE A 334 23.88 7.42 -11.40
CA PHE A 334 24.89 6.36 -11.31
C PHE A 334 26.30 6.82 -11.72
N ALA A 335 26.43 8.06 -12.22
CA ALA A 335 27.73 8.66 -12.60
C ALA A 335 28.42 9.37 -11.41
N LEU A 336 27.89 9.29 -10.19
CA LEU A 336 28.40 9.95 -8.98
C LEU A 336 29.46 9.11 -8.27
#